data_335e8510003fa0e200faa253a8e28b2e
#
_entry.id   335e8510003fa0e200faa253a8e28b2e
#
_cell.length_a   1.000
_cell.length_b   1.000
_cell.length_c   1.000
_cell.angle_alpha   90.00
_cell.angle_beta   90.00
_cell.angle_gamma   90.00
#
_symmetry.space_group_name_H-M   'P 1'
#
loop_
_entity.id
_entity.type
_entity.pdbx_description
1 polymer ?
#
loop_
_entity_poly.entity_id
_entity_poly.type
_entity_poly.pdbx_seq_one_letter_code
_entity_poly.pdbx_strand_id
1 'polypeptide(L)'
;MNYDQIDLKWQNMLAGIKAQVPFVRDSPVAIYEDIKSKLNLTKVPEKIYLVGCGDSWYCGMATRLAFEDWAGIPTEALQALEFSRYLVHYAPKDSMVVAISNAGRVSRTIEAVAQAKKRGMVTVAGTSNLTEGLSQVADYTIDLAYSERRFAPGTSSYMGSLMVEYCLAVYLAEVQGRMNKSQVEAKLAEITAVADGMQKTIDAGLPILEKLATNAKLTDQVVFLGGGPNYGTAFFSMAKLIEATRTPAVGQELEEWAHEQYFITNGETITFVLTPPGASADRAREQMYAIRAMGSTCVAVCHPEDTETQSLADVIVPVFGNSDEILSP
;
A
#
# COMPACT_ATOMS: atom_id res chain seq x y z
N MET A 1 16.84 -19.79 14.24
CA MET A 1 15.38 -19.66 14.46
C MET A 1 14.85 -21.09 14.55
N ASN A 2 14.11 -21.45 15.58
CA ASN A 2 13.57 -22.80 15.74
C ASN A 2 12.41 -23.00 14.76
N TYR A 3 12.21 -24.21 14.22
CA TYR A 3 11.11 -24.52 13.27
C TYR A 3 9.73 -24.16 13.82
N ASP A 4 9.46 -24.38 15.11
CA ASP A 4 8.21 -24.01 15.77
C ASP A 4 7.93 -22.51 15.73
N GLN A 5 8.96 -21.65 15.73
CA GLN A 5 8.81 -20.20 15.63
C GLN A 5 8.52 -19.75 14.19
N ILE A 6 9.02 -20.49 13.19
CA ILE A 6 8.74 -20.22 11.78
C ILE A 6 7.28 -20.55 11.48
N ASP A 7 6.80 -21.68 11.93
CA ASP A 7 5.43 -22.15 11.73
C ASP A 7 4.42 -21.21 12.41
N LEU A 8 4.68 -20.83 13.66
CA LEU A 8 3.85 -19.85 14.38
C LEU A 8 3.81 -18.49 13.66
N LYS A 9 4.94 -18.03 13.10
CA LYS A 9 5.02 -16.77 12.35
C LYS A 9 4.18 -16.82 11.08
N TRP A 10 4.22 -17.94 10.35
CA TRP A 10 3.39 -18.16 9.17
C TRP A 10 1.90 -18.19 9.49
N GLN A 11 1.49 -18.93 10.52
CA GLN A 11 0.10 -19.01 10.97
C GLN A 11 -0.43 -17.62 11.39
N ASN A 12 0.37 -16.85 12.12
CA ASN A 12 0.04 -15.48 12.52
C ASN A 12 -0.09 -14.54 11.31
N MET A 13 0.80 -14.65 10.32
CA MET A 13 0.74 -13.85 9.10
C MET A 13 -0.52 -14.17 8.29
N LEU A 14 -0.83 -15.46 8.09
CA LEU A 14 -2.03 -15.89 7.39
C LEU A 14 -3.31 -15.44 8.12
N ALA A 15 -3.35 -15.54 9.44
CA ALA A 15 -4.45 -15.02 10.24
C ALA A 15 -4.59 -13.50 10.10
N GLY A 16 -3.47 -12.75 10.06
CA GLY A 16 -3.46 -11.32 9.78
C GLY A 16 -4.01 -10.97 8.40
N ILE A 17 -3.64 -11.75 7.37
CA ILE A 17 -4.17 -11.59 6.00
C ILE A 17 -5.69 -11.78 5.99
N LYS A 18 -6.18 -12.85 6.60
CA LYS A 18 -7.63 -13.13 6.66
C LYS A 18 -8.41 -12.09 7.47
N ALA A 19 -7.80 -11.51 8.51
CA ALA A 19 -8.43 -10.48 9.35
C ALA A 19 -8.63 -9.14 8.61
N GLN A 20 -7.94 -8.92 7.49
CA GLN A 20 -8.11 -7.70 6.69
C GLN A 20 -9.50 -7.62 6.04
N VAL A 21 -10.09 -8.74 5.64
CA VAL A 21 -11.39 -8.77 4.97
C VAL A 21 -12.51 -8.16 5.82
N PRO A 22 -12.81 -8.65 7.05
CA PRO A 22 -13.79 -8.00 7.89
C PRO A 22 -13.40 -6.56 8.26
N PHE A 23 -12.11 -6.26 8.44
CA PHE A 23 -11.67 -4.91 8.73
C PHE A 23 -12.04 -3.93 7.61
N VAL A 24 -11.74 -4.24 6.34
CA VAL A 24 -12.11 -3.40 5.18
C VAL A 24 -13.63 -3.29 5.03
N ARG A 25 -14.38 -4.37 5.34
CA ARG A 25 -15.85 -4.35 5.29
C ARG A 25 -16.47 -3.42 6.31
N ASP A 26 -15.93 -3.35 7.51
CA ASP A 26 -16.64 -2.76 8.67
C ASP A 26 -16.08 -1.38 9.08
N SER A 27 -14.85 -1.01 8.67
CA SER A 27 -14.17 0.16 9.23
C SER A 27 -14.29 1.48 8.45
N PRO A 28 -14.48 1.53 7.11
CA PRO A 28 -14.33 2.78 6.35
C PRO A 28 -15.19 3.94 6.85
N VAL A 29 -16.47 3.69 7.13
CA VAL A 29 -17.38 4.73 7.62
C VAL A 29 -16.94 5.26 8.99
N ALA A 30 -16.55 4.38 9.90
CA ALA A 30 -16.10 4.78 11.23
C ALA A 30 -14.80 5.59 11.18
N ILE A 31 -13.85 5.20 10.34
CA ILE A 31 -12.59 5.93 10.14
C ILE A 31 -12.87 7.31 9.52
N TYR A 32 -13.73 7.39 8.52
CA TYR A 32 -14.11 8.67 7.90
C TYR A 32 -14.76 9.63 8.90
N GLU A 33 -15.70 9.14 9.73
CA GLU A 33 -16.37 9.97 10.75
C GLU A 33 -15.37 10.41 11.86
N ASP A 34 -14.44 9.55 12.25
CA ASP A 34 -13.37 9.92 13.19
C ASP A 34 -12.48 11.02 12.62
N ILE A 35 -12.05 10.89 11.36
CA ILE A 35 -11.27 11.91 10.65
C ILE A 35 -12.04 13.24 10.61
N LYS A 36 -13.30 13.22 10.17
CA LYS A 36 -14.16 14.39 10.04
C LYS A 36 -14.35 15.11 11.36
N SER A 37 -14.59 14.35 12.44
CA SER A 37 -14.79 14.92 13.78
C SER A 37 -13.53 15.57 14.35
N LYS A 38 -12.37 15.02 14.07
CA LYS A 38 -11.08 15.50 14.60
C LYS A 38 -10.50 16.65 13.81
N LEU A 39 -10.49 16.56 12.49
CA LEU A 39 -9.85 17.57 11.65
C LEU A 39 -10.70 18.82 11.49
N ASN A 40 -12.01 18.68 11.27
CA ASN A 40 -12.98 19.77 11.09
C ASN A 40 -12.42 20.95 10.24
N LEU A 41 -11.81 20.60 9.09
CA LEU A 41 -11.17 21.58 8.22
C LEU A 41 -12.21 22.42 7.48
N THR A 42 -11.91 23.71 7.32
CA THR A 42 -12.70 24.64 6.51
C THR A 42 -12.05 24.99 5.17
N LYS A 43 -10.78 24.56 5.00
CA LYS A 43 -9.97 24.77 3.79
C LYS A 43 -9.04 23.57 3.63
N VAL A 44 -8.89 23.09 2.41
CA VAL A 44 -7.90 22.05 2.09
C VAL A 44 -6.49 22.61 1.96
N PRO A 45 -5.44 21.80 2.17
CA PRO A 45 -4.06 22.21 1.94
C PRO A 45 -3.77 22.40 0.44
N GLU A 46 -2.76 23.20 0.14
CA GLU A 46 -2.27 23.41 -1.23
C GLU A 46 -1.56 22.15 -1.78
N LYS A 47 -0.88 21.41 -0.90
CA LYS A 47 -0.17 20.18 -1.22
C LYS A 47 -0.17 19.22 -0.03
N ILE A 48 -0.14 17.93 -0.32
CA ILE A 48 -0.04 16.87 0.70
C ILE A 48 1.28 16.15 0.55
N TYR A 49 1.93 15.86 1.68
CA TYR A 49 3.06 14.96 1.79
C TYR A 49 2.69 13.76 2.64
N LEU A 50 2.67 12.58 2.02
CA LEU A 50 2.48 11.29 2.70
C LEU A 50 3.85 10.78 3.14
N VAL A 51 4.10 10.75 4.45
CA VAL A 51 5.45 10.55 4.97
C VAL A 51 5.51 9.31 5.86
N GLY A 52 6.45 8.44 5.58
CA GLY A 52 6.65 7.21 6.36
C GLY A 52 8.02 6.58 6.17
N CYS A 53 8.21 5.42 6.80
CA CYS A 53 9.36 4.54 6.61
C CYS A 53 8.87 3.14 6.31
N GLY A 54 9.50 2.44 5.35
CA GLY A 54 9.12 1.09 4.95
C GLY A 54 7.64 1.03 4.52
N ASP A 55 6.88 0.10 5.11
CA ASP A 55 5.45 -0.09 4.80
C ASP A 55 4.63 1.20 4.81
N SER A 56 4.92 2.10 5.73
CA SER A 56 4.20 3.38 5.81
C SER A 56 4.50 4.32 4.65
N TRP A 57 5.69 4.27 4.09
CA TRP A 57 6.01 4.98 2.86
C TRP A 57 5.38 4.30 1.65
N TYR A 58 5.40 2.95 1.58
CA TYR A 58 4.75 2.19 0.50
C TYR A 58 3.23 2.41 0.49
N CYS A 59 2.62 2.58 1.66
CA CYS A 59 1.23 2.98 1.78
C CYS A 59 0.97 4.32 1.07
N GLY A 60 1.76 5.35 1.36
CA GLY A 60 1.64 6.64 0.69
C GLY A 60 1.84 6.56 -0.83
N MET A 61 2.76 5.70 -1.31
CA MET A 61 2.91 5.45 -2.75
C MET A 61 1.65 4.84 -3.37
N ALA A 62 1.00 3.93 -2.66
CA ALA A 62 -0.20 3.24 -3.11
C ALA A 62 -1.44 4.15 -3.11
N THR A 63 -1.57 5.06 -2.14
CA THR A 63 -2.77 5.89 -1.96
C THR A 63 -2.67 7.29 -2.56
N ARG A 64 -1.47 7.72 -2.97
CA ARG A 64 -1.22 9.07 -3.50
C ARG A 64 -2.26 9.52 -4.52
N LEU A 65 -2.60 8.65 -5.47
CA LEU A 65 -3.54 8.98 -6.53
C LEU A 65 -4.97 9.22 -6.03
N ALA A 66 -5.36 8.67 -4.88
CA ALA A 66 -6.66 8.97 -4.28
C ALA A 66 -6.79 10.44 -3.89
N PHE A 67 -5.73 11.03 -3.36
CA PHE A 67 -5.71 12.47 -3.04
C PHE A 67 -5.70 13.35 -4.28
N GLU A 68 -4.98 12.95 -5.32
CA GLU A 68 -4.88 13.69 -6.58
C GLU A 68 -6.19 13.61 -7.38
N ASP A 69 -6.76 12.42 -7.53
CA ASP A 69 -7.97 12.21 -8.33
C ASP A 69 -9.24 12.63 -7.59
N TRP A 70 -9.44 12.12 -6.37
CA TRP A 70 -10.69 12.37 -5.63
C TRP A 70 -10.75 13.78 -5.05
N ALA A 71 -9.66 14.20 -4.38
CA ALA A 71 -9.63 15.51 -3.71
C ALA A 71 -9.06 16.62 -4.60
N GLY A 72 -8.36 16.30 -5.69
CA GLY A 72 -7.74 17.29 -6.58
C GLY A 72 -6.57 18.02 -5.94
N ILE A 73 -5.87 17.37 -4.98
CA ILE A 73 -4.79 17.99 -4.24
C ILE A 73 -3.46 17.33 -4.66
N PRO A 74 -2.48 18.08 -5.18
CA PRO A 74 -1.15 17.56 -5.49
C PRO A 74 -0.55 16.85 -4.29
N THR A 75 -0.11 15.60 -4.48
CA THR A 75 0.32 14.75 -3.37
C THR A 75 1.62 14.03 -3.70
N GLU A 76 2.50 13.94 -2.72
CA GLU A 76 3.83 13.31 -2.87
C GLU A 76 4.08 12.35 -1.71
N ALA A 77 4.49 11.12 -2.02
CA ALA A 77 4.84 10.11 -1.05
C ALA A 77 6.36 10.07 -0.83
N LEU A 78 6.82 10.30 0.39
CA LEU A 78 8.24 10.48 0.70
C LEU A 78 8.70 9.66 1.90
N GLN A 79 9.95 9.23 1.85
CA GLN A 79 10.63 8.72 3.02
C GLN A 79 10.78 9.82 4.07
N ALA A 80 10.56 9.46 5.33
CA ALA A 80 10.57 10.42 6.44
C ALA A 80 11.91 11.17 6.59
N LEU A 81 13.04 10.51 6.31
CA LEU A 81 14.36 11.15 6.37
C LEU A 81 14.52 12.19 5.24
N GLU A 82 14.13 11.83 4.02
CA GLU A 82 14.22 12.70 2.86
C GLU A 82 13.37 13.95 3.05
N PHE A 83 12.12 13.76 3.48
CA PHE A 83 11.24 14.89 3.80
C PHE A 83 11.81 15.76 4.92
N SER A 84 12.17 15.18 6.08
CA SER A 84 12.50 15.93 7.29
C SER A 84 13.77 16.78 7.17
N ARG A 85 14.76 16.32 6.39
CA ARG A 85 16.08 16.94 6.32
C ARG A 85 16.36 17.74 5.05
N TYR A 86 15.64 17.41 3.97
CA TYR A 86 15.88 18.05 2.68
C TYR A 86 14.64 18.79 2.18
N LEU A 87 13.54 18.11 1.94
CA LEU A 87 12.37 18.67 1.29
C LEU A 87 11.56 19.66 2.14
N VAL A 88 11.48 19.45 3.44
CA VAL A 88 10.68 20.30 4.33
C VAL A 88 11.03 21.79 4.21
N HIS A 89 12.27 22.11 3.89
CA HIS A 89 12.74 23.50 3.76
C HIS A 89 12.15 24.21 2.54
N TYR A 90 11.76 23.49 1.51
CA TYR A 90 11.24 24.00 0.24
C TYR A 90 9.73 23.80 0.08
N ALA A 91 9.12 23.02 0.96
CA ALA A 91 7.70 22.73 0.91
C ALA A 91 6.84 24.00 1.12
N PRO A 92 5.73 24.19 0.39
CA PRO A 92 4.78 25.27 0.62
C PRO A 92 4.27 25.24 2.07
N LYS A 93 4.08 26.43 2.68
CA LYS A 93 3.65 26.50 4.08
C LYS A 93 2.21 26.00 4.29
N ASP A 94 1.34 26.19 3.31
CA ASP A 94 -0.04 25.75 3.35
C ASP A 94 -0.20 24.25 2.99
N SER A 95 0.88 23.49 3.16
CA SER A 95 0.87 22.03 2.96
C SER A 95 0.38 21.30 4.20
N MET A 96 -0.09 20.07 3.98
CA MET A 96 -0.39 19.08 5.03
C MET A 96 0.63 17.95 4.98
N VAL A 97 1.09 17.50 6.13
CA VAL A 97 1.91 16.29 6.27
C VAL A 97 1.08 15.21 6.94
N VAL A 98 0.83 14.14 6.21
CA VAL A 98 0.20 12.92 6.73
C VAL A 98 1.31 11.92 7.01
N ALA A 99 1.53 11.61 8.27
CA ALA A 99 2.63 10.77 8.71
C ALA A 99 2.10 9.46 9.30
N ILE A 100 2.48 8.35 8.68
CA ILE A 100 2.08 7.02 9.16
C ILE A 100 3.22 6.37 9.94
N SER A 101 2.90 5.87 11.13
CA SER A 101 3.80 5.01 11.91
C SER A 101 2.98 4.13 12.83
N ASN A 102 2.84 2.85 12.49
CA ASN A 102 2.02 1.92 13.26
C ASN A 102 2.32 1.98 14.78
N ALA A 103 3.57 1.79 15.18
CA ALA A 103 3.98 1.84 16.60
C ALA A 103 4.13 3.27 17.16
N GLY A 104 4.07 4.30 16.32
CA GLY A 104 4.25 5.70 16.72
C GLY A 104 5.66 6.08 17.18
N ARG A 105 6.64 5.17 17.10
CA ARG A 105 8.00 5.33 17.71
C ARG A 105 9.12 5.50 16.69
N VAL A 106 8.83 5.51 15.40
CA VAL A 106 9.85 5.68 14.36
C VAL A 106 10.40 7.10 14.40
N SER A 107 11.64 7.24 14.86
CA SER A 107 12.26 8.55 15.15
C SER A 107 12.29 9.47 13.91
N ARG A 108 12.48 8.93 12.71
CA ARG A 108 12.51 9.76 11.49
C ARG A 108 11.12 10.28 11.12
N THR A 109 10.07 9.49 11.36
CA THR A 109 8.68 9.94 11.14
C THR A 109 8.30 11.04 12.16
N ILE A 110 8.70 10.88 13.44
CA ILE A 110 8.50 11.90 14.47
C ILE A 110 9.24 13.20 14.12
N GLU A 111 10.50 13.08 13.65
CA GLU A 111 11.30 14.22 13.18
C GLU A 111 10.61 14.95 12.02
N ALA A 112 10.07 14.22 11.05
CA ALA A 112 9.38 14.80 9.90
C ALA A 112 8.18 15.65 10.33
N VAL A 113 7.33 15.13 11.21
CA VAL A 113 6.19 15.87 11.77
C VAL A 113 6.65 17.09 12.57
N ALA A 114 7.66 16.95 13.42
CA ALA A 114 8.19 18.06 14.19
C ALA A 114 8.75 19.19 13.32
N GLN A 115 9.42 18.86 12.22
CA GLN A 115 9.94 19.86 11.28
C GLN A 115 8.82 20.54 10.48
N ALA A 116 7.83 19.77 10.02
CA ALA A 116 6.65 20.32 9.35
C ALA A 116 5.89 21.31 10.25
N LYS A 117 5.66 20.92 11.50
CA LYS A 117 4.97 21.76 12.49
C LYS A 117 5.73 23.07 12.77
N LYS A 118 7.07 23.03 12.90
CA LYS A 118 7.90 24.23 13.04
C LYS A 118 7.76 25.21 11.87
N ARG A 119 7.39 24.71 10.69
CA ARG A 119 7.13 25.53 9.51
C ARG A 119 5.68 26.00 9.38
N GLY A 120 4.81 25.62 10.31
CA GLY A 120 3.40 25.99 10.34
C GLY A 120 2.52 25.14 9.41
N MET A 121 2.99 23.98 8.96
CA MET A 121 2.20 23.03 8.18
C MET A 121 1.23 22.29 9.11
N VAL A 122 0.06 21.92 8.58
CA VAL A 122 -0.88 21.02 9.27
C VAL A 122 -0.31 19.61 9.30
N THR A 123 -0.36 18.95 10.45
CA THR A 123 0.20 17.61 10.62
C THR A 123 -0.85 16.62 11.12
N VAL A 124 -0.98 15.51 10.40
CA VAL A 124 -1.88 14.39 10.73
C VAL A 124 -1.05 13.14 10.95
N ALA A 125 -1.21 12.49 12.09
CA ALA A 125 -0.57 11.21 12.42
C ALA A 125 -1.57 10.06 12.25
N GLY A 126 -1.20 9.01 11.51
CA GLY A 126 -1.86 7.71 11.55
C GLY A 126 -1.02 6.74 12.40
N THR A 127 -1.54 6.31 13.54
CA THR A 127 -0.81 5.42 14.45
C THR A 127 -1.75 4.62 15.33
N SER A 128 -1.33 3.42 15.76
CA SER A 128 -2.04 2.64 16.78
C SER A 128 -1.57 2.95 18.23
N ASN A 129 -0.62 3.89 18.38
CA ASN A 129 -0.16 4.37 19.68
C ASN A 129 -0.64 5.81 19.89
N LEU A 130 -1.76 5.96 20.58
CA LEU A 130 -2.45 7.24 20.75
C LEU A 130 -1.90 8.09 21.90
N THR A 131 -0.94 7.57 22.68
CA THR A 131 -0.47 8.21 23.93
C THR A 131 0.98 8.66 23.90
N GLU A 132 1.78 8.20 22.95
CA GLU A 132 3.22 8.43 22.90
C GLU A 132 3.76 8.69 21.49
N GLY A 133 4.92 9.28 21.40
CA GLY A 133 5.69 9.43 20.18
C GLY A 133 5.00 10.31 19.14
N LEU A 134 4.63 9.75 18.00
CA LEU A 134 4.08 10.50 16.88
C LEU A 134 2.79 11.25 17.25
N SER A 135 1.91 10.61 18.04
CA SER A 135 0.64 11.20 18.48
C SER A 135 0.79 12.44 19.35
N GLN A 136 1.91 12.57 20.07
CA GLN A 136 2.17 13.75 20.90
C GLN A 136 2.71 14.94 20.11
N VAL A 137 3.24 14.71 18.91
CA VAL A 137 3.88 15.76 18.11
C VAL A 137 2.94 16.33 17.05
N ALA A 138 2.08 15.49 16.45
CA ALA A 138 1.14 15.89 15.42
C ALA A 138 0.01 16.80 15.96
N ASP A 139 -0.61 17.58 15.05
CA ASP A 139 -1.79 18.38 15.40
C ASP A 139 -3.03 17.51 15.55
N TYR A 140 -3.16 16.50 14.69
CA TYR A 140 -4.26 15.54 14.70
C TYR A 140 -3.73 14.11 14.70
N THR A 141 -4.42 13.21 15.40
CA THR A 141 -4.07 11.79 15.44
C THR A 141 -5.28 10.93 15.11
N ILE A 142 -5.12 10.08 14.10
CA ILE A 142 -6.10 9.11 13.66
C ILE A 142 -5.62 7.71 14.06
N ASP A 143 -6.50 6.95 14.70
CA ASP A 143 -6.22 5.56 15.02
C ASP A 143 -6.24 4.70 13.74
N LEU A 144 -5.24 3.84 13.58
CA LEU A 144 -5.22 2.86 12.48
C LEU A 144 -6.28 1.76 12.67
N ALA A 145 -6.96 1.73 13.80
CA ALA A 145 -8.19 0.98 14.13
C ALA A 145 -8.16 -0.55 13.95
N TYR A 146 -7.03 -1.17 13.56
CA TYR A 146 -6.97 -2.62 13.47
C TYR A 146 -6.74 -3.25 14.85
N SER A 147 -7.48 -4.33 15.13
CA SER A 147 -7.70 -4.84 16.50
C SER A 147 -6.64 -5.80 17.04
N GLU A 148 -5.77 -6.39 16.22
CA GLU A 148 -4.89 -7.45 16.70
C GLU A 148 -3.42 -7.29 16.33
N ARG A 149 -2.57 -7.19 17.36
CA ARG A 149 -1.11 -7.28 17.21
C ARG A 149 -0.68 -8.74 17.29
N ARG A 150 -0.19 -9.29 16.19
CA ARG A 150 0.37 -10.64 16.13
C ARG A 150 1.88 -10.57 15.93
N PHE A 151 2.61 -11.54 16.46
CA PHE A 151 4.04 -11.66 16.19
C PHE A 151 4.25 -12.23 14.77
N ALA A 152 4.20 -11.36 13.79
CA ALA A 152 4.40 -11.67 12.37
C ALA A 152 4.79 -10.40 11.60
N PRO A 153 5.27 -10.49 10.36
CA PRO A 153 5.31 -9.34 9.45
C PRO A 153 3.94 -8.66 9.37
N GLY A 154 3.93 -7.33 9.52
CA GLY A 154 2.68 -6.57 9.64
C GLY A 154 1.92 -6.48 8.32
N THR A 155 0.82 -7.21 8.19
CA THR A 155 -0.11 -7.10 7.07
C THR A 155 -1.34 -6.27 7.44
N SER A 156 -1.98 -6.56 8.57
CA SER A 156 -3.14 -5.81 9.06
C SER A 156 -2.84 -4.33 9.34
N SER A 157 -1.63 -4.01 9.83
CA SER A 157 -1.22 -2.62 10.06
C SER A 157 -1.08 -1.82 8.76
N TYR A 158 -0.62 -2.46 7.69
CA TYR A 158 -0.57 -1.85 6.37
C TYR A 158 -1.98 -1.54 5.86
N MET A 159 -2.91 -2.49 5.99
CA MET A 159 -4.31 -2.29 5.63
C MET A 159 -4.95 -1.14 6.43
N GLY A 160 -4.67 -1.06 7.75
CA GLY A 160 -5.12 0.07 8.58
C GLY A 160 -4.60 1.42 8.06
N SER A 161 -3.35 1.46 7.60
CA SER A 161 -2.75 2.66 7.02
C SER A 161 -3.42 3.04 5.69
N LEU A 162 -3.66 2.08 4.78
CA LEU A 162 -4.39 2.31 3.53
C LEU A 162 -5.80 2.88 3.80
N MET A 163 -6.55 2.28 4.72
CA MET A 163 -7.90 2.73 5.05
C MET A 163 -7.93 4.16 5.60
N VAL A 164 -7.00 4.52 6.47
CA VAL A 164 -6.89 5.90 6.98
C VAL A 164 -6.59 6.88 5.86
N GLU A 165 -5.65 6.57 4.96
CA GLU A 165 -5.30 7.48 3.86
C GLU A 165 -6.42 7.59 2.82
N TYR A 166 -7.10 6.49 2.45
CA TYR A 166 -8.27 6.54 1.56
C TYR A 166 -9.43 7.33 2.17
N CYS A 167 -9.78 7.09 3.44
CA CYS A 167 -10.85 7.83 4.10
C CYS A 167 -10.51 9.31 4.28
N LEU A 168 -9.22 9.65 4.48
CA LEU A 168 -8.76 11.04 4.52
C LEU A 168 -8.88 11.70 3.14
N ALA A 169 -8.56 10.99 2.06
CA ALA A 169 -8.74 11.52 0.70
C ALA A 169 -10.22 11.80 0.39
N VAL A 170 -11.14 10.91 0.80
CA VAL A 170 -12.60 11.11 0.69
C VAL A 170 -13.05 12.35 1.49
N TYR A 171 -12.58 12.48 2.74
CA TYR A 171 -12.88 13.63 3.58
C TYR A 171 -12.39 14.95 2.95
N LEU A 172 -11.17 14.98 2.44
CA LEU A 172 -10.62 16.15 1.77
C LEU A 172 -11.36 16.48 0.47
N ALA A 173 -11.84 15.47 -0.26
CA ALA A 173 -12.69 15.67 -1.43
C ALA A 173 -14.05 16.32 -1.06
N GLU A 174 -14.64 15.97 0.08
CA GLU A 174 -15.83 16.64 0.62
C GLU A 174 -15.53 18.09 0.98
N VAL A 175 -14.45 18.35 1.73
CA VAL A 175 -14.04 19.72 2.14
C VAL A 175 -13.74 20.59 0.92
N GLN A 176 -13.14 20.04 -0.12
CA GLN A 176 -12.85 20.72 -1.39
C GLN A 176 -14.12 21.00 -2.22
N GLY A 177 -15.25 20.37 -1.86
CA GLY A 177 -16.48 20.45 -2.63
C GLY A 177 -16.51 19.62 -3.92
N ARG A 178 -15.55 18.70 -4.08
CA ARG A 178 -15.51 17.76 -5.22
C ARG A 178 -16.46 16.58 -5.03
N MET A 179 -16.79 16.25 -3.79
CA MET A 179 -17.81 15.26 -3.43
C MET A 179 -18.87 15.88 -2.53
N ASN A 180 -20.13 15.70 -2.90
CA ASN A 180 -21.26 15.97 -2.00
C ASN A 180 -21.49 14.74 -1.09
N LYS A 181 -22.38 14.87 -0.12
CA LYS A 181 -22.68 13.82 0.87
C LYS A 181 -23.01 12.46 0.22
N SER A 182 -23.84 12.43 -0.81
CA SER A 182 -24.21 11.18 -1.49
C SER A 182 -23.02 10.54 -2.22
N GLN A 183 -22.12 11.34 -2.78
CA GLN A 183 -20.91 10.87 -3.44
C GLN A 183 -19.88 10.33 -2.42
N VAL A 184 -19.78 10.96 -1.25
CA VAL A 184 -18.99 10.45 -0.12
C VAL A 184 -19.52 9.08 0.33
N GLU A 185 -20.82 8.94 0.57
CA GLU A 185 -21.45 7.68 0.94
C GLU A 185 -21.20 6.59 -0.12
N ALA A 186 -21.33 6.94 -1.41
CA ALA A 186 -21.04 6.02 -2.51
C ALA A 186 -19.56 5.58 -2.55
N LYS A 187 -18.62 6.51 -2.37
CA LYS A 187 -17.18 6.18 -2.36
C LYS A 187 -16.80 5.30 -1.16
N LEU A 188 -17.33 5.58 0.01
CA LEU A 188 -17.14 4.72 1.19
C LEU A 188 -17.74 3.31 0.98
N ALA A 189 -18.91 3.22 0.32
CA ALA A 189 -19.49 1.93 -0.04
C ALA A 189 -18.64 1.17 -1.07
N GLU A 190 -18.02 1.86 -2.04
CA GLU A 190 -17.07 1.28 -2.99
C GLU A 190 -15.84 0.72 -2.27
N ILE A 191 -15.23 1.47 -1.35
CA ILE A 191 -14.12 1.01 -0.52
C ILE A 191 -14.52 -0.24 0.28
N THR A 192 -15.69 -0.23 0.91
CA THR A 192 -16.23 -1.38 1.67
C THR A 192 -16.41 -2.61 0.78
N ALA A 193 -16.87 -2.45 -0.46
CA ALA A 193 -17.13 -3.55 -1.39
C ALA A 193 -15.86 -4.28 -1.84
N VAL A 194 -14.67 -3.67 -1.71
CA VAL A 194 -13.38 -4.32 -1.99
C VAL A 194 -13.20 -5.58 -1.15
N ALA A 195 -13.76 -5.63 0.07
CA ALA A 195 -13.67 -6.79 0.97
C ALA A 195 -14.13 -8.11 0.34
N ASP A 196 -15.16 -8.07 -0.52
CA ASP A 196 -15.67 -9.28 -1.18
C ASP A 196 -14.70 -9.78 -2.27
N GLY A 197 -14.05 -8.88 -2.98
CA GLY A 197 -12.96 -9.18 -3.91
C GLY A 197 -11.74 -9.77 -3.19
N MET A 198 -11.34 -9.16 -2.07
CA MET A 198 -10.24 -9.63 -1.23
C MET A 198 -10.45 -11.07 -0.75
N GLN A 199 -11.65 -11.40 -0.26
CA GLN A 199 -11.93 -12.77 0.20
C GLN A 199 -11.76 -13.77 -0.95
N LYS A 200 -12.33 -13.49 -2.11
CA LYS A 200 -12.20 -14.36 -3.30
C LYS A 200 -10.75 -14.49 -3.76
N THR A 201 -9.99 -13.39 -3.72
CA THR A 201 -8.55 -13.36 -4.07
C THR A 201 -7.73 -14.23 -3.13
N ILE A 202 -7.97 -14.15 -1.83
CA ILE A 202 -7.30 -14.98 -0.82
C ILE A 202 -7.61 -16.46 -1.05
N ASP A 203 -8.88 -16.80 -1.20
CA ASP A 203 -9.32 -18.20 -1.34
C ASP A 203 -8.81 -18.85 -2.62
N ALA A 204 -8.76 -18.11 -3.73
CA ALA A 204 -8.27 -18.61 -5.00
C ALA A 204 -6.74 -18.57 -5.12
N GLY A 205 -6.09 -17.50 -4.60
CA GLY A 205 -4.66 -17.26 -4.75
C GLY A 205 -3.80 -18.13 -3.82
N LEU A 206 -4.25 -18.38 -2.59
CA LEU A 206 -3.45 -19.10 -1.60
C LEU A 206 -2.95 -20.46 -2.08
N PRO A 207 -3.79 -21.39 -2.61
CA PRO A 207 -3.31 -22.69 -3.07
C PRO A 207 -2.36 -22.61 -4.28
N ILE A 208 -2.52 -21.57 -5.12
CA ILE A 208 -1.61 -21.31 -6.25
C ILE A 208 -0.24 -20.90 -5.75
N LEU A 209 -0.20 -19.98 -4.79
CA LEU A 209 1.05 -19.48 -4.20
C LEU A 209 1.76 -20.54 -3.36
N GLU A 210 1.02 -21.39 -2.64
CA GLU A 210 1.59 -22.53 -1.92
C GLU A 210 2.27 -23.53 -2.88
N LYS A 211 1.65 -23.83 -4.01
CA LYS A 211 2.23 -24.66 -5.06
C LYS A 211 3.48 -24.02 -5.68
N LEU A 212 3.44 -22.72 -5.97
CA LEU A 212 4.59 -21.97 -6.49
C LEU A 212 5.74 -22.01 -5.48
N ALA A 213 5.48 -21.71 -4.23
CA ALA A 213 6.50 -21.70 -3.16
C ALA A 213 7.14 -23.07 -2.93
N THR A 214 6.37 -24.17 -3.07
CA THR A 214 6.88 -25.54 -2.93
C THR A 214 7.88 -25.88 -4.04
N ASN A 215 7.74 -25.29 -5.22
CA ASN A 215 8.61 -25.52 -6.37
C ASN A 215 9.77 -24.51 -6.46
N ALA A 216 9.71 -23.40 -5.72
CA ALA A 216 10.74 -22.38 -5.72
C ALA A 216 11.99 -22.86 -4.98
N LYS A 217 13.16 -22.46 -5.48
CA LYS A 217 14.46 -22.71 -4.80
C LYS A 217 14.77 -21.56 -3.85
N LEU A 218 15.47 -21.84 -2.77
CA LEU A 218 15.94 -20.81 -1.82
C LEU A 218 16.91 -19.80 -2.45
N THR A 219 17.50 -20.14 -3.57
CA THR A 219 18.44 -19.30 -4.34
C THR A 219 17.75 -18.45 -5.38
N ASP A 220 16.44 -18.67 -5.65
CA ASP A 220 15.72 -17.92 -6.66
C ASP A 220 15.59 -16.46 -6.24
N GLN A 221 15.83 -15.55 -7.17
CA GLN A 221 15.53 -14.13 -6.98
C GLN A 221 14.03 -13.90 -7.22
N VAL A 222 13.41 -13.17 -6.32
CA VAL A 222 11.99 -12.79 -6.48
C VAL A 222 11.88 -11.29 -6.78
N VAL A 223 11.18 -10.97 -7.85
CA VAL A 223 10.94 -9.59 -8.31
C VAL A 223 9.44 -9.33 -8.31
N PHE A 224 9.04 -8.18 -7.78
CA PHE A 224 7.66 -7.69 -7.81
C PHE A 224 7.62 -6.39 -8.63
N LEU A 225 6.77 -6.36 -9.66
CA LEU A 225 6.62 -5.22 -10.56
C LEU A 225 5.21 -4.64 -10.44
N GLY A 226 5.11 -3.31 -10.38
CA GLY A 226 3.83 -2.64 -10.36
C GLY A 226 3.92 -1.21 -10.86
N GLY A 227 2.91 -0.76 -11.59
CA GLY A 227 2.75 0.62 -12.04
C GLY A 227 1.70 1.37 -11.20
N GLY A 228 1.69 2.69 -11.25
CA GLY A 228 0.71 3.51 -10.55
C GLY A 228 0.58 3.18 -9.05
N PRO A 229 -0.65 2.91 -8.54
CA PRO A 229 -0.87 2.52 -7.14
C PRO A 229 -0.11 1.24 -6.76
N ASN A 230 0.01 0.30 -7.70
CA ASN A 230 0.65 -0.99 -7.47
C ASN A 230 2.19 -0.93 -7.38
N TYR A 231 2.79 0.21 -7.68
CA TYR A 231 4.20 0.43 -7.34
C TYR A 231 4.43 0.33 -5.82
N GLY A 232 3.55 0.93 -5.02
CA GLY A 232 3.55 0.75 -3.56
C GLY A 232 3.35 -0.71 -3.14
N THR A 233 2.43 -1.43 -3.80
CA THR A 233 2.17 -2.85 -3.56
C THR A 233 3.36 -3.74 -3.91
N ALA A 234 4.11 -3.43 -4.98
CA ALA A 234 5.33 -4.15 -5.34
C ALA A 234 6.40 -4.03 -4.24
N PHE A 235 6.62 -2.83 -3.70
CA PHE A 235 7.54 -2.60 -2.58
C PHE A 235 7.07 -3.27 -1.28
N PHE A 236 5.77 -3.22 -1.00
CA PHE A 236 5.21 -3.91 0.16
C PHE A 236 5.38 -5.43 0.06
N SER A 237 5.12 -6.01 -1.11
CA SER A 237 5.29 -7.44 -1.37
C SER A 237 6.75 -7.87 -1.18
N MET A 238 7.70 -7.12 -1.73
CA MET A 238 9.13 -7.31 -1.52
C MET A 238 9.46 -7.31 -0.02
N ALA A 239 9.03 -6.29 0.72
CA ALA A 239 9.32 -6.16 2.14
C ALA A 239 8.75 -7.32 2.94
N LYS A 240 7.51 -7.75 2.66
CA LYS A 240 6.89 -8.89 3.37
C LYS A 240 7.60 -10.20 3.08
N LEU A 241 8.05 -10.44 1.85
CA LEU A 241 8.84 -11.62 1.53
C LEU A 241 10.17 -11.62 2.30
N ILE A 242 10.91 -10.52 2.28
CA ILE A 242 12.18 -10.37 3.02
C ILE A 242 11.98 -10.59 4.53
N GLU A 243 10.97 -9.93 5.12
CA GLU A 243 10.68 -10.03 6.56
C GLU A 243 10.24 -11.44 6.98
N ALA A 244 9.45 -12.12 6.14
CA ALA A 244 8.93 -13.43 6.44
C ALA A 244 9.98 -14.52 6.27
N THR A 245 10.75 -14.50 5.17
CA THR A 245 11.59 -15.62 4.71
C THR A 245 13.08 -15.32 4.72
N ARG A 246 13.49 -14.06 4.73
CA ARG A 246 14.88 -13.59 4.49
C ARG A 246 15.39 -13.91 3.07
N THR A 247 14.50 -14.22 2.16
CA THR A 247 14.83 -14.39 0.75
C THR A 247 15.10 -13.02 0.12
N PRO A 248 16.16 -12.85 -0.65
CA PRO A 248 16.38 -11.63 -1.42
C PRO A 248 15.22 -11.38 -2.39
N ALA A 249 14.67 -10.17 -2.36
CA ALA A 249 13.60 -9.77 -3.24
C ALA A 249 13.76 -8.31 -3.67
N VAL A 250 13.17 -7.97 -4.80
CA VAL A 250 13.16 -6.61 -5.38
C VAL A 250 11.73 -6.19 -5.62
N GLY A 251 11.37 -4.98 -5.20
CA GLY A 251 10.17 -4.28 -5.66
C GLY A 251 10.59 -3.19 -6.64
N GLN A 252 9.95 -3.11 -7.81
CA GLN A 252 10.35 -2.20 -8.86
C GLN A 252 9.13 -1.55 -9.49
N GLU A 253 9.29 -0.31 -9.96
CA GLU A 253 8.33 0.28 -10.86
C GLU A 253 8.39 -0.47 -12.20
N LEU A 254 7.25 -0.59 -12.85
CA LEU A 254 7.07 -1.46 -14.01
C LEU A 254 8.03 -1.12 -15.17
N GLU A 255 8.18 0.16 -15.51
CA GLU A 255 9.09 0.59 -16.59
C GLU A 255 10.56 0.46 -16.19
N GLU A 256 10.90 0.82 -14.93
CA GLU A 256 12.27 0.80 -14.43
C GLU A 256 12.89 -0.61 -14.43
N TRP A 257 12.04 -1.67 -14.41
CA TRP A 257 12.52 -3.04 -14.56
C TRP A 257 13.31 -3.24 -15.86
N ALA A 258 12.88 -2.63 -16.97
CA ALA A 258 13.56 -2.72 -18.26
C ALA A 258 14.93 -2.02 -18.26
N HIS A 259 15.17 -1.12 -17.31
CA HIS A 259 16.40 -0.35 -17.19
C HIS A 259 17.38 -0.91 -16.18
N GLU A 260 16.93 -1.80 -15.28
CA GLU A 260 17.76 -2.34 -14.19
C GLU A 260 17.67 -3.87 -14.08
N GLN A 261 16.54 -4.40 -13.61
CA GLN A 261 16.36 -5.83 -13.30
C GLN A 261 16.39 -6.72 -14.54
N TYR A 262 16.04 -6.17 -15.68
CA TYR A 262 16.16 -6.84 -16.98
C TYR A 262 17.54 -7.49 -17.16
N PHE A 263 18.62 -6.78 -16.81
CA PHE A 263 20.00 -7.25 -17.04
C PHE A 263 20.44 -8.42 -16.16
N ILE A 264 19.73 -8.70 -15.08
CA ILE A 264 20.03 -9.79 -14.14
C ILE A 264 18.95 -10.87 -14.10
N THR A 265 17.84 -10.67 -14.80
CA THR A 265 16.74 -11.64 -14.90
C THR A 265 17.18 -12.86 -15.69
N ASN A 266 16.89 -14.06 -15.19
CA ASN A 266 17.27 -15.34 -15.79
C ASN A 266 16.33 -16.47 -15.32
N GLY A 267 16.67 -17.74 -15.63
CA GLY A 267 15.87 -18.91 -15.26
C GLY A 267 15.77 -19.23 -13.77
N GLU A 268 16.52 -18.51 -12.91
CA GLU A 268 16.44 -18.58 -11.45
C GLU A 268 15.69 -17.37 -10.86
N THR A 269 14.94 -16.65 -11.68
CA THR A 269 14.13 -15.49 -11.28
C THR A 269 12.64 -15.86 -11.30
N ILE A 270 11.89 -15.42 -10.29
CA ILE A 270 10.44 -15.46 -10.26
C ILE A 270 9.95 -14.00 -10.27
N THR A 271 9.27 -13.60 -11.34
CA THR A 271 8.81 -12.23 -11.51
C THR A 271 7.29 -12.14 -11.39
N PHE A 272 6.81 -11.49 -10.35
CA PHE A 272 5.40 -11.14 -10.16
C PHE A 272 5.12 -9.82 -10.87
N VAL A 273 4.15 -9.81 -11.77
CA VAL A 273 3.66 -8.63 -12.46
C VAL A 273 2.27 -8.30 -11.92
N LEU A 274 2.18 -7.20 -11.14
CA LEU A 274 0.94 -6.72 -10.55
C LEU A 274 0.22 -5.86 -11.59
N THR A 275 -0.75 -6.45 -12.26
CA THR A 275 -1.44 -5.82 -13.38
C THR A 275 -2.97 -5.99 -13.27
N PRO A 276 -3.62 -5.36 -12.26
CA PRO A 276 -5.06 -5.18 -12.29
C PRO A 276 -5.44 -4.30 -13.49
N PRO A 277 -6.71 -4.28 -13.91
CA PRO A 277 -7.15 -3.37 -14.95
C PRO A 277 -6.77 -1.92 -14.62
N GLY A 278 -6.02 -1.27 -15.51
CA GLY A 278 -5.51 0.07 -15.25
C GLY A 278 -4.66 0.63 -16.39
N ALA A 279 -4.11 1.82 -16.16
CA ALA A 279 -3.40 2.61 -17.17
C ALA A 279 -2.11 1.96 -17.68
N SER A 280 -1.48 1.07 -16.91
CA SER A 280 -0.21 0.42 -17.26
C SER A 280 -0.35 -1.04 -17.76
N ALA A 281 -1.58 -1.52 -17.99
CA ALA A 281 -1.83 -2.93 -18.31
C ALA A 281 -1.19 -3.37 -19.64
N ASP A 282 -1.19 -2.52 -20.66
CA ASP A 282 -0.53 -2.77 -21.94
C ASP A 282 1.00 -2.88 -21.76
N ARG A 283 1.60 -1.98 -21.02
CA ARG A 283 3.04 -2.01 -20.74
C ARG A 283 3.43 -3.23 -19.90
N ALA A 284 2.59 -3.62 -18.94
CA ALA A 284 2.80 -4.84 -18.16
C ALA A 284 2.88 -6.07 -19.08
N ARG A 285 1.98 -6.18 -20.06
CA ARG A 285 2.00 -7.27 -21.06
C ARG A 285 3.26 -7.26 -21.91
N GLU A 286 3.73 -6.10 -22.35
CA GLU A 286 5.01 -5.99 -23.08
C GLU A 286 6.18 -6.51 -22.23
N GLN A 287 6.25 -6.16 -20.95
CA GLN A 287 7.29 -6.64 -20.04
C GLN A 287 7.22 -8.16 -19.84
N MET A 288 6.01 -8.74 -19.76
CA MET A 288 5.83 -10.18 -19.59
C MET A 288 6.42 -10.99 -20.74
N TYR A 289 6.36 -10.49 -21.99
CA TYR A 289 7.06 -11.11 -23.11
C TYR A 289 8.58 -11.19 -22.89
N ALA A 290 9.18 -10.08 -22.42
CA ALA A 290 10.60 -10.02 -22.16
C ALA A 290 11.00 -10.92 -20.97
N ILE A 291 10.24 -10.89 -19.87
CA ILE A 291 10.43 -11.70 -18.67
C ILE A 291 10.51 -13.20 -19.05
N ARG A 292 9.56 -13.67 -19.83
CA ARG A 292 9.53 -15.07 -20.28
C ARG A 292 10.65 -15.39 -21.27
N ALA A 293 10.98 -14.48 -22.19
CA ALA A 293 12.06 -14.66 -23.13
C ALA A 293 13.43 -14.82 -22.44
N MET A 294 13.59 -14.26 -21.25
CA MET A 294 14.78 -14.41 -20.41
C MET A 294 14.77 -15.68 -19.53
N GLY A 295 13.69 -16.47 -19.60
CA GLY A 295 13.55 -17.73 -18.86
C GLY A 295 13.05 -17.58 -17.43
N SER A 296 12.69 -16.36 -16.97
CA SER A 296 12.09 -16.13 -15.66
C SER A 296 10.69 -16.75 -15.59
N THR A 297 10.33 -17.31 -14.43
CA THR A 297 8.96 -17.68 -14.15
C THR A 297 8.10 -16.41 -14.04
N CYS A 298 7.21 -16.21 -15.00
CA CYS A 298 6.31 -15.06 -15.06
C CYS A 298 5.00 -15.35 -14.33
N VAL A 299 4.75 -14.60 -13.24
CA VAL A 299 3.53 -14.71 -12.43
C VAL A 299 2.68 -13.48 -12.67
N ALA A 300 1.51 -13.64 -13.30
CA ALA A 300 0.54 -12.58 -13.47
C ALA A 300 -0.37 -12.48 -12.24
N VAL A 301 -0.45 -11.31 -11.63
CA VAL A 301 -1.45 -10.96 -10.62
C VAL A 301 -2.46 -10.05 -11.31
N CYS A 302 -3.56 -10.63 -11.82
CA CYS A 302 -4.47 -9.95 -12.73
C CYS A 302 -5.94 -10.34 -12.52
N HIS A 303 -6.84 -9.57 -13.14
CA HIS A 303 -8.27 -9.89 -13.08
C HIS A 303 -8.58 -11.21 -13.80
N PRO A 304 -9.52 -12.04 -13.29
CA PRO A 304 -9.87 -13.34 -13.92
C PRO A 304 -10.39 -13.25 -15.35
N GLU A 305 -10.93 -12.10 -15.76
CA GLU A 305 -11.42 -11.87 -17.11
C GLU A 305 -10.35 -11.33 -18.08
N ASP A 306 -9.16 -10.96 -17.58
CA ASP A 306 -8.05 -10.50 -18.42
C ASP A 306 -7.30 -11.68 -19.04
N THR A 307 -7.96 -12.31 -20.02
CA THR A 307 -7.43 -13.49 -20.74
C THR A 307 -6.18 -13.15 -21.55
N GLU A 308 -6.00 -11.92 -21.98
CA GLU A 308 -4.81 -11.46 -22.70
C GLU A 308 -3.57 -11.53 -21.80
N THR A 309 -3.62 -10.92 -20.63
CA THR A 309 -2.54 -10.99 -19.63
C THR A 309 -2.28 -12.42 -19.19
N GLN A 310 -3.34 -13.20 -18.92
CA GLN A 310 -3.22 -14.61 -18.50
C GLN A 310 -2.46 -15.45 -19.53
N SER A 311 -2.66 -15.21 -20.83
CA SER A 311 -1.99 -15.95 -21.91
C SER A 311 -0.47 -15.77 -21.92
N LEU A 312 0.04 -14.74 -21.27
CA LEU A 312 1.46 -14.37 -21.17
C LEU A 312 2.14 -14.88 -19.89
N ALA A 313 1.40 -15.49 -18.97
CA ALA A 313 1.93 -15.93 -17.68
C ALA A 313 2.19 -17.44 -17.63
N ASP A 314 3.16 -17.84 -16.82
CA ASP A 314 3.38 -19.24 -16.45
C ASP A 314 2.53 -19.63 -15.24
N VAL A 315 2.24 -18.66 -14.36
CA VAL A 315 1.37 -18.78 -13.18
C VAL A 315 0.42 -17.60 -13.14
N ILE A 316 -0.84 -17.86 -12.84
CA ILE A 316 -1.88 -16.82 -12.73
C ILE A 316 -2.37 -16.79 -11.29
N VAL A 317 -2.27 -15.62 -10.64
CA VAL A 317 -2.87 -15.32 -9.35
C VAL A 317 -4.05 -14.38 -9.59
N PRO A 318 -5.29 -14.84 -9.44
CA PRO A 318 -6.45 -14.04 -9.76
C PRO A 318 -6.70 -12.98 -8.67
N VAL A 319 -6.96 -11.74 -9.09
CA VAL A 319 -7.43 -10.63 -8.24
C VAL A 319 -8.86 -10.30 -8.61
N PHE A 320 -9.77 -10.47 -7.65
CA PHE A 320 -11.20 -10.22 -7.87
C PHE A 320 -11.56 -8.82 -7.37
N GLY A 321 -12.35 -8.10 -8.13
CA GLY A 321 -12.89 -6.78 -7.82
C GLY A 321 -13.20 -6.01 -9.09
N ASN A 322 -14.16 -5.12 -9.02
CA ASN A 322 -14.52 -4.19 -10.10
C ASN A 322 -14.26 -2.75 -9.65
N SER A 323 -13.37 -2.57 -8.69
CA SER A 323 -13.01 -1.26 -8.18
C SER A 323 -12.09 -0.52 -9.14
N ASP A 324 -12.05 0.80 -9.00
CA ASP A 324 -11.06 1.66 -9.61
C ASP A 324 -9.63 1.13 -9.35
N GLU A 325 -8.71 1.33 -10.30
CA GLU A 325 -7.28 0.99 -10.15
C GLU A 325 -6.68 1.56 -8.85
N ILE A 326 -7.15 2.74 -8.41
CA ILE A 326 -6.74 3.39 -7.16
C ILE A 326 -6.99 2.50 -5.92
N LEU A 327 -8.00 1.64 -5.95
CA LEU A 327 -8.34 0.72 -4.86
C LEU A 327 -7.74 -0.68 -5.05
N SER A 328 -6.91 -0.90 -6.05
CA SER A 328 -6.29 -2.21 -6.31
C SER A 328 -5.17 -2.62 -5.33
N PRO A 329 -4.42 -1.68 -4.67
CA PRO A 329 -3.49 -2.06 -3.60
C PRO A 329 -4.19 -2.68 -2.42
#